data_31f9a6a762007e3b76662da59f0ca3e6
#
_entry.id   31f9a6a762007e3b76662da59f0ca3e6
#
_cell.length_a   1.000
_cell.length_b   1.000
_cell.length_c   1.000
_cell.angle_alpha   90.00
_cell.angle_beta   90.00
_cell.angle_gamma   90.00
#
_symmetry.space_group_name_H-M   'P 1'
#
loop_
_entity.id
_entity.type
_entity.pdbx_description
1 polymer ?
#
loop_
_entity_poly.entity_id
_entity_poly.type
_entity_poly.pdbx_seq_one_letter_code
_entity_poly.pdbx_strand_id
1 'polypeptide(L)'
;MKYLLLITTAIILFSCQKDGGGATIDPVPETMYFPSTTDNTWETRPVSGLGWNESAIQPLKDFLLQKNTKSFMILVNGRIVMEEYFGGHTSTTTWPWNSAGKTLVATTTGIAQQEGLLNINNRASQYLGTGWTSESLAKENLITSRHLLTMTSGLNDSSELVITSNLTYMADAGTRWSYHNVFQKLMDVVAAASGQTFETYFNAKLKNKIGMDGSWNNGIIFKIYHSNTRS
;
A
#
# COMPACT_ATOMS: atom_id res chain seq x y z
N MET A 1 -74.75 18.37 3.76
CA MET A 1 -73.74 18.85 4.76
C MET A 1 -72.86 17.69 5.12
N LYS A 2 -71.63 17.63 4.59
CA LYS A 2 -70.65 16.60 4.93
C LYS A 2 -69.52 17.28 5.70
N TYR A 3 -69.35 16.91 6.96
CA TYR A 3 -68.24 17.39 7.78
C TYR A 3 -67.00 16.58 7.50
N LEU A 4 -65.93 17.25 7.05
CA LEU A 4 -64.62 16.68 6.82
C LEU A 4 -63.81 16.82 8.13
N LEU A 5 -63.50 15.70 8.76
CA LEU A 5 -62.72 15.65 10.00
C LEU A 5 -61.25 15.60 9.63
N LEU A 6 -60.50 16.70 9.87
CA LEU A 6 -59.05 16.76 9.72
C LEU A 6 -58.41 16.21 11.00
N ILE A 7 -57.79 15.04 10.88
CA ILE A 7 -56.96 14.47 11.93
C ILE A 7 -55.52 14.96 11.71
N THR A 8 -55.06 15.89 12.54
CA THR A 8 -53.67 16.33 12.60
C THR A 8 -52.89 15.36 13.47
N THR A 9 -52.07 14.52 12.84
CA THR A 9 -51.14 13.63 13.54
C THR A 9 -49.90 14.43 13.92
N ALA A 10 -49.77 14.74 15.21
CA ALA A 10 -48.54 15.34 15.75
C ALA A 10 -47.46 14.25 15.85
N ILE A 11 -46.43 14.33 15.01
CA ILE A 11 -45.23 13.50 15.13
C ILE A 11 -44.35 14.11 16.23
N ILE A 12 -44.33 13.47 17.39
CA ILE A 12 -43.39 13.80 18.47
C ILE A 12 -42.05 13.16 18.11
N LEU A 13 -41.11 13.98 17.62
CA LEU A 13 -39.71 13.58 17.48
C LEU A 13 -39.07 13.51 18.88
N PHE A 14 -38.94 12.31 19.43
CA PHE A 14 -38.06 12.07 20.56
C PHE A 14 -36.63 12.22 20.10
N SER A 15 -36.04 13.39 20.31
CA SER A 15 -34.59 13.58 20.27
C SER A 15 -34.02 12.87 21.50
N CYS A 16 -33.30 11.76 21.28
CA CYS A 16 -32.45 11.18 22.31
C CYS A 16 -31.28 12.16 22.57
N GLN A 17 -31.48 13.02 23.55
CA GLN A 17 -30.39 13.81 24.11
C GLN A 17 -29.57 12.88 25.01
N LYS A 18 -28.41 12.46 24.53
CA LYS A 18 -27.48 11.67 25.31
C LYS A 18 -26.70 12.65 26.19
N ASP A 19 -27.14 12.82 27.43
CA ASP A 19 -26.34 13.50 28.44
C ASP A 19 -25.13 12.64 28.76
N GLY A 20 -24.05 12.93 28.08
CA GLY A 20 -22.72 12.40 28.37
C GLY A 20 -21.80 13.58 28.53
N GLY A 21 -21.17 13.73 29.69
CA GLY A 21 -20.13 14.71 29.94
C GLY A 21 -19.05 14.58 28.85
N GLY A 22 -19.14 15.47 27.89
CA GLY A 22 -18.22 15.44 26.75
C GLY A 22 -16.82 15.83 27.19
N ALA A 23 -15.91 14.87 27.17
CA ALA A 23 -14.51 15.23 27.06
C ALA A 23 -14.39 16.18 25.84
N THR A 24 -13.82 17.35 26.04
CA THR A 24 -13.53 18.28 24.94
C THR A 24 -12.57 17.56 24.00
N ILE A 25 -13.08 17.12 22.86
CA ILE A 25 -12.24 16.51 21.83
C ILE A 25 -11.47 17.66 21.19
N ASP A 26 -10.16 17.69 21.35
CA ASP A 26 -9.33 18.62 20.61
C ASP A 26 -9.58 18.43 19.10
N PRO A 27 -9.88 19.49 18.36
CA PRO A 27 -10.13 19.35 16.94
C PRO A 27 -8.90 18.71 16.28
N VAL A 28 -9.12 17.63 15.51
CA VAL A 28 -8.07 17.02 14.71
C VAL A 28 -7.54 18.10 13.77
N PRO A 29 -6.21 18.39 13.75
CA PRO A 29 -5.68 19.37 12.84
C PRO A 29 -6.11 19.07 11.40
N GLU A 30 -6.69 20.04 10.70
CA GLU A 30 -7.14 19.86 9.31
C GLU A 30 -5.97 19.60 8.34
N THR A 31 -4.78 20.08 8.69
CA THR A 31 -3.60 19.94 7.85
C THR A 31 -2.86 18.63 8.10
N MET A 32 -2.57 17.94 7.00
CA MET A 32 -1.70 16.75 7.02
C MET A 32 -0.28 17.17 7.42
N TYR A 33 0.28 16.49 8.42
CA TYR A 33 1.68 16.60 8.79
C TYR A 33 2.51 15.63 7.95
N PHE A 34 3.64 16.11 7.45
CA PHE A 34 4.66 15.31 6.79
C PHE A 34 5.96 15.48 7.56
N PRO A 35 6.55 14.37 8.07
CA PRO A 35 7.81 14.46 8.81
C PRO A 35 8.93 14.93 7.90
N SER A 36 9.92 15.59 8.50
CA SER A 36 11.16 15.91 7.82
C SER A 36 11.88 14.64 7.37
N THR A 37 12.51 14.66 6.21
CA THR A 37 13.40 13.59 5.74
C THR A 37 14.86 13.81 6.13
N THR A 38 15.18 14.96 6.74
CA THR A 38 16.55 15.37 7.09
C THR A 38 16.86 15.31 8.57
N ASP A 39 15.84 15.30 9.40
CA ASP A 39 15.95 15.08 10.84
C ASP A 39 15.14 13.84 11.26
N ASN A 40 15.34 13.46 12.49
CA ASN A 40 14.74 12.25 13.04
C ASN A 40 13.51 12.53 13.92
N THR A 41 12.84 13.65 13.75
CA THR A 41 11.66 14.00 14.54
C THR A 41 10.37 13.64 13.80
N TRP A 42 9.43 13.07 14.51
CA TRP A 42 8.08 12.84 14.00
C TRP A 42 7.09 13.31 15.06
N GLU A 43 6.19 14.18 14.72
CA GLU A 43 5.19 14.64 15.66
C GLU A 43 4.30 13.49 16.13
N THR A 44 4.03 13.50 17.44
CA THR A 44 3.10 12.56 18.06
C THR A 44 1.84 13.28 18.52
N ARG A 45 0.76 12.52 18.70
CA ARG A 45 -0.49 13.01 19.23
C ARG A 45 -1.01 12.04 20.29
N PRO A 46 -1.41 12.55 21.49
CA PRO A 46 -1.98 11.68 22.52
C PRO A 46 -3.37 11.16 22.12
N VAL A 47 -3.69 9.96 22.53
CA VAL A 47 -4.99 9.33 22.29
C VAL A 47 -6.11 10.10 22.98
N SER A 48 -5.86 10.67 24.17
CA SER A 48 -6.83 11.41 24.98
C SER A 48 -7.52 12.55 24.22
N GLY A 49 -6.80 13.20 23.27
CA GLY A 49 -7.37 14.27 22.45
C GLY A 49 -8.21 13.81 21.25
N LEU A 50 -8.41 12.51 21.05
CA LEU A 50 -9.09 11.96 19.87
C LEU A 50 -10.49 11.43 20.16
N GLY A 51 -10.92 11.41 21.43
CA GLY A 51 -12.21 10.83 21.81
C GLY A 51 -12.29 9.30 21.60
N TRP A 52 -11.16 8.64 21.53
CA TRP A 52 -11.12 7.19 21.39
C TRP A 52 -11.35 6.49 22.72
N ASN A 53 -11.78 5.24 22.66
CA ASN A 53 -11.91 4.40 23.85
C ASN A 53 -10.53 3.94 24.34
N GLU A 54 -9.92 4.69 25.25
CA GLU A 54 -8.59 4.39 25.77
C GLU A 54 -8.52 3.03 26.47
N SER A 55 -9.63 2.58 27.10
CA SER A 55 -9.68 1.26 27.75
C SER A 55 -9.56 0.09 26.77
N ALA A 56 -9.79 0.31 25.46
CA ALA A 56 -9.62 -0.69 24.43
C ALA A 56 -8.16 -0.84 23.94
N ILE A 57 -7.25 0.06 24.37
CA ILE A 57 -5.86 0.04 23.87
C ILE A 57 -5.12 -1.19 24.39
N GLN A 58 -5.22 -1.50 25.68
CA GLN A 58 -4.53 -2.68 26.21
C GLN A 58 -5.06 -3.99 25.63
N PRO A 59 -6.38 -4.23 25.53
CA PRO A 59 -6.91 -5.37 24.78
C PRO A 59 -6.43 -5.46 23.33
N LEU A 60 -6.28 -4.33 22.62
CA LEU A 60 -5.71 -4.30 21.28
C LEU A 60 -4.24 -4.75 21.28
N LYS A 61 -3.42 -4.26 22.20
CA LYS A 61 -2.00 -4.67 22.32
C LYS A 61 -1.87 -6.17 22.62
N ASP A 62 -2.70 -6.68 23.51
CA ASP A 62 -2.72 -8.11 23.85
C ASP A 62 -3.12 -8.97 22.65
N PHE A 63 -4.11 -8.53 21.90
CA PHE A 63 -4.52 -9.18 20.65
C PHE A 63 -3.38 -9.17 19.61
N LEU A 64 -2.72 -8.04 19.41
CA LEU A 64 -1.61 -7.91 18.46
C LEU A 64 -0.45 -8.84 18.85
N LEU A 65 -0.11 -8.89 20.14
CA LEU A 65 0.90 -9.81 20.66
C LEU A 65 0.51 -11.27 20.40
N GLN A 66 -0.73 -11.65 20.71
CA GLN A 66 -1.25 -13.01 20.45
C GLN A 66 -1.16 -13.39 18.97
N LYS A 67 -1.32 -12.41 18.06
CA LYS A 67 -1.22 -12.62 16.60
C LYS A 67 0.20 -12.60 16.06
N ASN A 68 1.21 -12.58 16.94
CA ASN A 68 2.62 -12.47 16.56
C ASN A 68 2.94 -11.25 15.67
N THR A 69 2.18 -10.17 15.85
CA THR A 69 2.47 -8.88 15.21
C THR A 69 3.88 -8.44 15.59
N LYS A 70 4.62 -7.86 14.64
CA LYS A 70 5.99 -7.38 14.88
C LYS A 70 6.00 -5.91 15.25
N SER A 71 5.25 -5.11 14.50
CA SER A 71 5.05 -3.69 14.76
C SER A 71 3.64 -3.29 14.38
N PHE A 72 3.13 -2.27 15.05
CA PHE A 72 1.82 -1.70 14.77
C PHE A 72 1.89 -0.19 14.97
N MET A 73 1.39 0.56 13.99
CA MET A 73 1.42 2.02 14.04
C MET A 73 0.06 2.58 13.61
N ILE A 74 -0.39 3.62 14.30
CA ILE A 74 -1.55 4.41 13.90
C ILE A 74 -1.13 5.86 13.76
N LEU A 75 -1.48 6.45 12.63
CA LEU A 75 -1.29 7.87 12.38
C LEU A 75 -2.64 8.56 12.20
N VAL A 76 -2.74 9.77 12.73
CA VAL A 76 -3.87 10.67 12.49
C VAL A 76 -3.34 11.97 11.90
N ASN A 77 -3.77 12.29 10.68
CA ASN A 77 -3.27 13.42 9.90
C ASN A 77 -1.72 13.48 9.85
N GLY A 78 -1.08 12.31 9.66
CA GLY A 78 0.36 12.17 9.56
C GLY A 78 1.11 12.11 10.90
N ARG A 79 0.47 12.38 12.04
CA ARG A 79 1.08 12.34 13.38
C ARG A 79 0.92 10.96 14.00
N ILE A 80 1.96 10.46 14.65
CA ILE A 80 1.93 9.16 15.34
C ILE A 80 1.06 9.27 16.59
N VAL A 81 0.02 8.44 16.64
CA VAL A 81 -0.85 8.29 17.82
C VAL A 81 -0.46 7.05 18.63
N MET A 82 -0.09 6.00 17.93
CA MET A 82 0.37 4.76 18.54
C MET A 82 1.51 4.18 17.70
N GLU A 83 2.55 3.73 18.38
CA GLU A 83 3.66 2.98 17.79
C GLU A 83 4.10 1.90 18.79
N GLU A 84 3.92 0.64 18.43
CA GLU A 84 4.14 -0.52 19.30
C GLU A 84 4.94 -1.60 18.58
N TYR A 85 5.80 -2.26 19.35
CA TYR A 85 6.65 -3.35 18.89
C TYR A 85 6.47 -4.57 19.79
N PHE A 86 6.45 -5.77 19.22
CA PHE A 86 6.10 -7.01 19.93
C PHE A 86 7.11 -8.13 19.68
N GLY A 87 7.17 -9.09 20.61
CA GLY A 87 7.95 -10.31 20.45
C GLY A 87 9.45 -10.08 20.25
N GLY A 88 10.03 -9.09 20.96
CA GLY A 88 11.45 -8.73 20.85
C GLY A 88 11.78 -7.89 19.60
N HIS A 89 10.79 -7.51 18.79
CA HIS A 89 10.96 -6.56 17.72
C HIS A 89 11.17 -5.15 18.27
N THR A 90 11.90 -4.32 17.55
CA THR A 90 12.16 -2.93 17.91
C THR A 90 12.04 -2.05 16.68
N SER A 91 12.08 -0.74 16.84
CA SER A 91 12.09 0.23 15.74
C SER A 91 13.24 0.02 14.74
N THR A 92 14.35 -0.60 15.17
CA THR A 92 15.51 -0.88 14.32
C THR A 92 15.57 -2.29 13.77
N THR A 93 14.68 -3.16 14.21
CA THR A 93 14.67 -4.54 13.74
C THR A 93 14.16 -4.62 12.30
N THR A 94 14.94 -5.23 11.43
CA THR A 94 14.53 -5.46 10.05
C THR A 94 13.54 -6.60 9.94
N TRP A 95 12.54 -6.45 9.05
CA TRP A 95 11.58 -7.49 8.76
C TRP A 95 11.31 -7.59 7.26
N PRO A 96 11.26 -8.81 6.67
CA PRO A 96 10.95 -8.96 5.26
C PRO A 96 9.49 -8.56 4.99
N TRP A 97 9.30 -7.68 4.02
CA TRP A 97 7.96 -7.21 3.63
C TRP A 97 7.25 -8.19 2.69
N ASN A 98 7.98 -9.11 2.07
CA ASN A 98 7.41 -10.05 1.12
C ASN A 98 6.50 -9.32 0.11
N SER A 99 5.27 -9.77 -0.03
CA SER A 99 4.31 -9.21 -0.98
C SER A 99 3.85 -7.78 -0.70
N ALA A 100 4.04 -7.26 0.52
CA ALA A 100 3.80 -5.83 0.77
C ALA A 100 4.72 -4.94 -0.08
N GLY A 101 5.89 -5.43 -0.47
CA GLY A 101 6.80 -4.76 -1.42
C GLY A 101 6.21 -4.50 -2.80
N LYS A 102 5.16 -5.22 -3.21
CA LYS A 102 4.47 -4.96 -4.48
C LYS A 102 3.86 -3.56 -4.54
N THR A 103 3.49 -2.98 -3.41
CA THR A 103 3.01 -1.60 -3.33
C THR A 103 4.09 -0.61 -3.75
N LEU A 104 5.35 -0.87 -3.37
CA LEU A 104 6.48 -0.03 -3.75
C LEU A 104 6.78 -0.13 -5.24
N VAL A 105 6.69 -1.35 -5.83
CA VAL A 105 6.84 -1.55 -7.27
C VAL A 105 5.74 -0.80 -8.02
N ALA A 106 4.48 -0.91 -7.58
CA ALA A 106 3.36 -0.23 -8.20
C ALA A 106 3.52 1.31 -8.13
N THR A 107 3.90 1.85 -6.96
CA THR A 107 4.15 3.28 -6.77
C THR A 107 5.30 3.76 -7.67
N THR A 108 6.41 3.02 -7.71
CA THR A 108 7.56 3.36 -8.55
C THR A 108 7.21 3.33 -10.03
N THR A 109 6.40 2.36 -10.46
CA THR A 109 5.86 2.30 -11.83
C THR A 109 4.97 3.52 -12.14
N GLY A 110 4.14 3.93 -11.17
CA GLY A 110 3.31 5.14 -11.28
C GLY A 110 4.15 6.41 -11.41
N ILE A 111 5.24 6.53 -10.67
CA ILE A 111 6.18 7.66 -10.78
C ILE A 111 6.82 7.67 -12.18
N ALA A 112 7.28 6.53 -12.67
CA ALA A 112 7.86 6.44 -14.01
C ALA A 112 6.86 6.83 -15.11
N GLN A 113 5.58 6.49 -14.95
CA GLN A 113 4.51 6.96 -15.82
C GLN A 113 4.30 8.47 -15.72
N GLN A 114 4.27 9.01 -14.50
CA GLN A 114 4.11 10.45 -14.27
C GLN A 114 5.25 11.26 -14.89
N GLU A 115 6.47 10.70 -14.89
CA GLU A 115 7.65 11.30 -15.54
C GLU A 115 7.64 11.11 -17.08
N GLY A 116 6.65 10.43 -17.63
CA GLY A 116 6.54 10.19 -19.07
C GLY A 116 7.49 9.13 -19.62
N LEU A 117 8.20 8.38 -18.76
CA LEU A 117 9.14 7.35 -19.17
C LEU A 117 8.44 6.10 -19.69
N LEU A 118 7.26 5.80 -19.20
CA LEU A 118 6.42 4.70 -19.64
C LEU A 118 4.94 5.08 -19.67
N ASN A 119 4.16 4.29 -20.41
CA ASN A 119 2.71 4.32 -20.34
C ASN A 119 2.22 2.91 -20.00
N ILE A 120 1.49 2.76 -18.90
CA ILE A 120 1.00 1.46 -18.44
C ILE A 120 0.05 0.78 -19.42
N ASN A 121 -0.56 1.53 -20.36
CA ASN A 121 -1.42 0.97 -21.41
C ASN A 121 -0.63 0.45 -22.62
N ASN A 122 0.67 0.76 -22.71
CA ASN A 122 1.51 0.20 -23.74
C ASN A 122 1.80 -1.28 -23.46
N ARG A 123 1.99 -2.04 -24.54
CA ARG A 123 2.41 -3.43 -24.44
C ARG A 123 3.75 -3.53 -23.68
N ALA A 124 3.88 -4.53 -22.82
CA ALA A 124 5.09 -4.76 -22.03
C ALA A 124 6.30 -5.02 -22.94
N SER A 125 6.10 -5.68 -24.08
CA SER A 125 7.15 -5.95 -25.09
C SER A 125 7.78 -4.68 -25.68
N GLN A 126 7.15 -3.51 -25.55
CA GLN A 126 7.74 -2.22 -25.95
C GLN A 126 8.98 -1.88 -25.07
N TYR A 127 8.96 -2.31 -23.83
CA TYR A 127 10.04 -2.08 -22.86
C TYR A 127 10.96 -3.29 -22.74
N LEU A 128 10.38 -4.50 -22.72
CA LEU A 128 11.11 -5.74 -22.48
C LEU A 128 11.74 -6.35 -23.76
N GLY A 129 11.35 -5.84 -24.92
CA GLY A 129 11.61 -6.52 -26.18
C GLY A 129 10.61 -7.65 -26.44
N THR A 130 10.66 -8.25 -27.62
CA THR A 130 9.84 -9.42 -27.98
C THR A 130 10.50 -10.71 -27.50
N GLY A 131 9.68 -11.73 -27.20
CA GLY A 131 10.16 -13.02 -26.71
C GLY A 131 10.49 -13.04 -25.23
N TRP A 132 9.92 -12.10 -24.44
CA TRP A 132 10.05 -12.13 -23.00
C TRP A 132 9.14 -13.20 -22.35
N THR A 133 8.20 -13.74 -23.12
CA THR A 133 7.37 -14.89 -22.77
C THR A 133 7.62 -16.06 -23.73
N SER A 134 7.07 -17.24 -23.41
CA SER A 134 7.00 -18.40 -24.33
C SER A 134 5.71 -18.46 -25.12
N GLU A 135 4.92 -17.37 -25.13
CA GLU A 135 3.72 -17.28 -25.95
C GLU A 135 4.04 -16.92 -27.40
N SER A 136 3.03 -17.06 -28.26
CA SER A 136 3.13 -16.47 -29.59
C SER A 136 3.23 -14.95 -29.49
N LEU A 137 3.96 -14.30 -30.40
CA LEU A 137 4.09 -12.84 -30.43
C LEU A 137 2.72 -12.14 -30.50
N ALA A 138 1.72 -12.76 -31.12
CA ALA A 138 0.37 -12.22 -31.20
C ALA A 138 -0.25 -12.10 -29.79
N LYS A 139 -0.04 -13.08 -28.91
CA LYS A 139 -0.55 -13.08 -27.53
C LYS A 139 0.32 -12.22 -26.60
N GLU A 140 1.65 -12.35 -26.69
CA GLU A 140 2.58 -11.53 -25.92
C GLU A 140 2.31 -10.02 -26.12
N ASN A 141 2.04 -9.59 -27.35
CA ASN A 141 1.77 -8.20 -27.69
C ASN A 141 0.44 -7.64 -27.13
N LEU A 142 -0.44 -8.49 -26.60
CA LEU A 142 -1.64 -8.05 -25.89
C LEU A 142 -1.37 -7.72 -24.42
N ILE A 143 -0.26 -8.18 -23.88
CA ILE A 143 0.07 -7.97 -22.46
C ILE A 143 0.63 -6.55 -22.29
N THR A 144 -0.08 -5.73 -21.54
CA THR A 144 0.34 -4.37 -21.19
C THR A 144 0.95 -4.33 -19.79
N SER A 145 1.69 -3.26 -19.47
CA SER A 145 2.16 -3.01 -18.11
C SER A 145 0.99 -2.90 -17.11
N ARG A 146 -0.18 -2.42 -17.55
CA ARG A 146 -1.41 -2.43 -16.74
C ARG A 146 -1.82 -3.86 -16.38
N HIS A 147 -1.77 -4.81 -17.32
CA HIS A 147 -2.10 -6.21 -17.03
C HIS A 147 -1.13 -6.84 -16.00
N LEU A 148 0.13 -6.43 -16.01
CA LEU A 148 1.08 -6.84 -14.96
C LEU A 148 0.71 -6.21 -13.61
N LEU A 149 0.39 -4.91 -13.57
CA LEU A 149 -0.03 -4.20 -12.34
C LEU A 149 -1.31 -4.81 -11.72
N THR A 150 -2.27 -5.16 -12.54
CA THR A 150 -3.56 -5.70 -12.08
C THR A 150 -3.56 -7.22 -11.95
N MET A 151 -2.42 -7.89 -12.23
CA MET A 151 -2.29 -9.34 -12.20
C MET A 151 -3.28 -10.06 -13.13
N THR A 152 -3.48 -9.48 -14.30
CA THR A 152 -4.36 -10.00 -15.35
C THR A 152 -3.61 -10.29 -16.65
N SER A 153 -2.32 -10.62 -16.57
CA SER A 153 -1.48 -10.88 -17.75
C SER A 153 -1.95 -12.07 -18.58
N GLY A 154 -2.67 -13.01 -17.98
CA GLY A 154 -3.09 -14.26 -18.61
C GLY A 154 -1.99 -15.31 -18.72
N LEU A 155 -0.80 -15.03 -18.16
CA LEU A 155 0.32 -15.97 -18.14
C LEU A 155 0.13 -17.06 -17.09
N ASN A 156 0.77 -18.20 -17.32
CA ASN A 156 0.75 -19.36 -16.43
C ASN A 156 1.32 -18.99 -15.04
N ASP A 157 0.61 -19.39 -14.02
CA ASP A 157 0.86 -19.12 -12.61
C ASP A 157 1.21 -20.35 -11.79
N SER A 158 1.53 -21.46 -12.44
CA SER A 158 1.90 -22.72 -11.77
C SER A 158 3.33 -22.73 -11.22
N SER A 159 4.18 -21.78 -11.63
CA SER A 159 5.59 -21.70 -11.23
C SER A 159 5.90 -20.39 -10.50
N GLU A 160 6.61 -20.49 -9.38
CA GLU A 160 7.14 -19.33 -8.66
C GLU A 160 8.27 -18.62 -9.43
N LEU A 161 8.93 -19.33 -10.38
CA LEU A 161 10.04 -18.79 -11.15
C LEU A 161 9.54 -18.00 -12.36
N VAL A 162 9.88 -16.73 -12.41
CA VAL A 162 9.50 -15.79 -13.49
C VAL A 162 10.60 -15.78 -14.56
N ILE A 163 10.79 -16.91 -15.24
CA ILE A 163 11.68 -17.07 -16.39
C ILE A 163 10.86 -17.30 -17.66
N THR A 164 11.39 -16.91 -18.80
CA THR A 164 10.68 -16.96 -20.10
C THR A 164 9.99 -18.30 -20.36
N SER A 165 10.66 -19.43 -20.11
CA SER A 165 10.12 -20.77 -20.35
C SER A 165 8.86 -21.11 -19.53
N ASN A 166 8.67 -20.45 -18.39
CA ASN A 166 7.51 -20.62 -17.51
C ASN A 166 6.36 -19.66 -17.84
N LEU A 167 6.64 -18.58 -18.56
CA LEU A 167 5.67 -17.57 -18.94
C LEU A 167 4.90 -18.02 -20.19
N THR A 168 4.09 -19.07 -20.04
CA THR A 168 3.29 -19.67 -21.10
C THR A 168 1.85 -19.17 -21.06
N TYR A 169 1.11 -19.38 -22.16
CA TYR A 169 -0.30 -18.98 -22.28
C TYR A 169 -1.20 -19.77 -21.32
N MET A 170 -2.07 -19.07 -20.61
CA MET A 170 -3.16 -19.65 -19.81
C MET A 170 -4.51 -19.04 -20.19
N ALA A 171 -4.54 -17.74 -20.46
CA ALA A 171 -5.75 -17.01 -20.85
C ALA A 171 -5.37 -15.73 -21.62
N ASP A 172 -6.33 -15.10 -22.29
CA ASP A 172 -6.10 -13.83 -22.92
C ASP A 172 -5.85 -12.72 -21.86
N ALA A 173 -4.91 -11.83 -22.16
CA ALA A 173 -4.60 -10.71 -21.30
C ALA A 173 -5.86 -9.90 -20.94
N GLY A 174 -6.05 -9.62 -19.66
CA GLY A 174 -7.21 -8.91 -19.12
C GLY A 174 -8.41 -9.79 -18.78
N THR A 175 -8.42 -11.08 -19.14
CA THR A 175 -9.61 -11.94 -18.95
C THR A 175 -9.56 -12.82 -17.68
N ARG A 176 -8.35 -13.06 -17.12
CA ARG A 176 -8.15 -13.88 -15.94
C ARG A 176 -7.29 -13.14 -14.92
N TRP A 177 -7.80 -13.01 -13.71
CA TRP A 177 -7.01 -12.55 -12.57
C TRP A 177 -6.31 -13.71 -11.89
N SER A 178 -5.02 -13.54 -11.60
CA SER A 178 -4.25 -14.50 -10.81
C SER A 178 -3.14 -13.78 -10.03
N TYR A 179 -3.17 -13.93 -8.71
CA TYR A 179 -2.11 -13.42 -7.85
C TYR A 179 -0.82 -14.23 -8.06
N HIS A 180 0.15 -13.65 -8.77
CA HIS A 180 1.33 -14.37 -9.18
C HIS A 180 2.58 -13.49 -9.29
N ASN A 181 3.76 -14.12 -9.24
CA ASN A 181 5.06 -13.46 -9.32
C ASN A 181 5.37 -12.80 -10.67
N VAL A 182 4.60 -13.03 -11.73
CA VAL A 182 4.74 -12.33 -13.02
C VAL A 182 4.73 -10.80 -12.85
N PHE A 183 4.08 -10.32 -11.79
CA PHE A 183 4.14 -8.91 -11.37
C PHE A 183 5.58 -8.36 -11.30
N GLN A 184 6.57 -9.19 -11.02
CA GLN A 184 7.99 -8.81 -10.94
C GLN A 184 8.52 -8.24 -12.26
N LYS A 185 7.91 -8.58 -13.41
CA LYS A 185 8.27 -8.02 -14.72
C LYS A 185 8.08 -6.51 -14.80
N LEU A 186 7.30 -5.91 -13.92
CA LEU A 186 7.23 -4.45 -13.81
C LEU A 186 8.55 -3.81 -13.42
N MET A 187 9.39 -4.50 -12.65
CA MET A 187 10.73 -3.98 -12.32
C MET A 187 11.60 -3.90 -13.57
N ASP A 188 11.53 -4.93 -14.44
CA ASP A 188 12.25 -4.94 -15.73
C ASP A 188 11.71 -3.84 -16.65
N VAL A 189 10.37 -3.62 -16.68
CA VAL A 189 9.74 -2.55 -17.45
C VAL A 189 10.23 -1.18 -16.98
N VAL A 190 10.25 -0.92 -15.67
CA VAL A 190 10.75 0.35 -15.12
C VAL A 190 12.23 0.52 -15.41
N ALA A 191 13.03 -0.54 -15.26
CA ALA A 191 14.45 -0.49 -15.54
C ALA A 191 14.72 -0.14 -17.01
N ALA A 192 14.04 -0.80 -17.94
CA ALA A 192 14.16 -0.53 -19.36
C ALA A 192 13.72 0.89 -19.73
N ALA A 193 12.60 1.33 -19.16
CA ALA A 193 12.02 2.65 -19.45
C ALA A 193 12.89 3.80 -18.88
N SER A 194 13.52 3.59 -17.73
CA SER A 194 14.33 4.62 -17.06
C SER A 194 15.81 4.60 -17.50
N GLY A 195 16.27 3.53 -18.14
CA GLY A 195 17.69 3.32 -18.45
C GLY A 195 18.57 3.06 -17.21
N GLN A 196 17.96 2.70 -16.08
CA GLN A 196 18.63 2.45 -14.80
C GLN A 196 18.20 1.09 -14.25
N THR A 197 18.93 0.56 -13.24
CA THR A 197 18.39 -0.58 -12.51
C THR A 197 17.13 -0.14 -11.74
N PHE A 198 16.18 -1.06 -11.54
CA PHE A 198 14.99 -0.76 -10.76
C PHE A 198 15.33 -0.19 -9.37
N GLU A 199 16.32 -0.80 -8.69
CA GLU A 199 16.75 -0.35 -7.37
C GLU A 199 17.30 1.09 -7.39
N THR A 200 18.12 1.44 -8.36
CA THR A 200 18.66 2.80 -8.51
C THR A 200 17.54 3.80 -8.70
N TYR A 201 16.60 3.51 -9.60
CA TYR A 201 15.46 4.37 -9.87
C TYR A 201 14.53 4.47 -8.65
N PHE A 202 14.18 3.35 -8.02
CA PHE A 202 13.37 3.30 -6.79
C PHE A 202 14.00 4.11 -5.65
N ASN A 203 15.30 3.93 -5.42
CA ASN A 203 16.01 4.68 -4.37
C ASN A 203 15.95 6.18 -4.60
N ALA A 204 16.23 6.62 -5.83
CA ALA A 204 16.24 8.04 -6.17
C ALA A 204 14.84 8.68 -6.17
N LYS A 205 13.83 7.95 -6.65
CA LYS A 205 12.51 8.51 -6.93
C LYS A 205 11.49 8.32 -5.81
N LEU A 206 11.65 7.28 -4.99
CA LEU A 206 10.72 6.98 -3.91
C LEU A 206 11.43 6.87 -2.56
N LYS A 207 12.32 5.89 -2.38
CA LYS A 207 12.89 5.55 -1.08
C LYS A 207 13.50 6.75 -0.35
N ASN A 208 14.42 7.46 -1.01
CA ASN A 208 15.13 8.60 -0.40
C ASN A 208 14.20 9.81 -0.22
N LYS A 209 13.15 9.94 -1.05
CA LYS A 209 12.20 11.05 -0.96
C LYS A 209 11.29 10.98 0.25
N ILE A 210 10.98 9.77 0.70
CA ILE A 210 10.12 9.54 1.86
C ILE A 210 10.91 9.16 3.13
N GLY A 211 12.24 9.26 3.10
CA GLY A 211 13.09 8.90 4.24
C GLY A 211 13.00 7.41 4.62
N MET A 212 12.69 6.52 3.66
CA MET A 212 12.55 5.11 3.92
C MET A 212 13.93 4.47 4.10
N ASP A 213 14.08 3.65 5.13
CA ASP A 213 15.24 2.79 5.33
C ASP A 213 14.99 1.37 4.82
N GLY A 214 16.08 0.67 4.50
CA GLY A 214 16.04 -0.70 4.03
C GLY A 214 16.77 -0.91 2.72
N SER A 215 16.88 -2.17 2.34
CA SER A 215 17.51 -2.57 1.08
C SER A 215 16.54 -3.35 0.21
N TRP A 216 16.66 -3.14 -1.09
CA TRP A 216 16.04 -3.99 -2.09
C TRP A 216 16.92 -5.23 -2.27
N ASN A 217 16.35 -6.41 -2.04
CA ASN A 217 17.05 -7.65 -2.33
C ASN A 217 16.47 -8.28 -3.60
N ASN A 218 17.33 -8.56 -4.58
CA ASN A 218 16.95 -9.07 -5.90
C ASN A 218 15.97 -10.25 -5.77
N GLY A 219 14.72 -9.96 -6.02
CA GLY A 219 13.75 -10.92 -6.43
C GLY A 219 12.63 -11.30 -5.47
N ILE A 220 12.59 -11.03 -4.17
CA ILE A 220 11.39 -11.44 -3.37
C ILE A 220 11.35 -10.86 -1.96
N ILE A 221 12.43 -10.35 -1.40
CA ILE A 221 12.47 -9.98 0.02
C ILE A 221 12.89 -8.54 0.17
N PHE A 222 11.93 -7.70 0.53
CA PHE A 222 12.25 -6.37 1.07
C PHE A 222 12.56 -6.49 2.54
N LYS A 223 13.75 -6.07 2.94
CA LYS A 223 14.02 -5.70 4.30
C LYS A 223 13.79 -4.21 4.40
N ILE A 224 12.68 -3.80 4.95
CA ILE A 224 12.46 -2.39 5.28
C ILE A 224 12.80 -2.23 6.75
N TYR A 225 13.71 -1.32 6.98
CA TYR A 225 14.01 -0.83 8.31
C TYR A 225 12.96 0.21 8.65
N HIS A 226 12.26 0.06 9.74
CA HIS A 226 11.72 1.21 10.43
C HIS A 226 12.88 1.84 11.19
N SER A 227 13.55 2.82 10.60
CA SER A 227 14.44 3.66 11.37
C SER A 227 13.66 4.82 11.92
N ASN A 228 12.99 4.57 13.01
CA ASN A 228 12.65 5.63 13.94
C ASN A 228 13.19 5.30 15.32
N THR A 229 14.43 4.86 15.39
CA THR A 229 15.23 5.04 16.59
C THR A 229 15.72 6.45 16.59
N ARG A 230 14.94 7.21 17.17
CA ARG A 230 15.24 8.57 17.47
C ARG A 230 15.27 8.63 18.97
N SER A 231 16.48 8.41 19.49
CA SER A 231 16.84 8.68 20.87
C SER A 231 16.64 10.14 21.19
#